data_66edf2c6e48ab61d66b8269ee0865391
#
_entry.id   66edf2c6e48ab61d66b8269ee0865391
#
_cell.length_a   1.000
_cell.length_b   1.000
_cell.length_c   1.000
_cell.angle_alpha   90.00
_cell.angle_beta   90.00
_cell.angle_gamma   90.00
#
_symmetry.space_group_name_H-M   'P 1'
#
loop_
_entity.id
_entity.type
_entity.pdbx_description
1 polymer ?
#
loop_
_entity_poly.entity_id
_entity_poly.type
_entity_poly.pdbx_seq_one_letter_code
_entity_poly.pdbx_strand_id
1 'polypeptide(L)'
;MKHFIFILLLSFYPFFLLAQENDPNRYREEHLRNLGITPQGKVKSVEKFIYHYENRNGKEAKIFPKNAKVERMPVHSRYIFDKKGNIIEFYNYYTDGKLFQKIFYQYNTDNLLTKADEYKYKEENNPEHIEEIFYEGKVMISKKYKIDGNLFEIRMLFDKNKRKKAISEYRNNTLINKNRYSYNSKGNITYEKNKSTSLLGDEAYDTWYTYTKEGTLLAEKKECYSMFCFYTTYQYLANNEVYEETTYTTPLHDEKDISDKRTRYYIYDSKGAIVEIQIYKGKEFRSYHCIENDKEVESYSYFLEGEVRKTLFSYNKDNQLIKKENFNLLTGDFTSGTYYTYDEKGNLLQISDKPTSSPNRTIYHYDKFNNCTEEIYYKNNKRAAIVERIFTYY
;
A
#
# COMPACT_ATOMS: atom_id res chain seq x y z
N MET A 1 -22.38 -17.43 11.62
CA MET A 1 -21.82 -17.04 10.31
C MET A 1 -21.03 -15.72 10.29
N LYS A 2 -21.21 -14.75 11.22
CA LYS A 2 -20.46 -13.48 11.24
C LYS A 2 -19.03 -13.55 11.81
N HIS A 3 -18.65 -14.64 12.46
CA HIS A 3 -17.29 -14.78 13.06
C HIS A 3 -16.27 -15.49 12.13
N PHE A 4 -16.74 -16.14 11.06
CA PHE A 4 -15.86 -16.86 10.13
C PHE A 4 -15.12 -15.95 9.13
N ILE A 5 -15.72 -14.79 8.79
CA ILE A 5 -15.15 -13.84 7.82
C ILE A 5 -13.95 -13.07 8.42
N PHE A 6 -13.90 -12.88 9.75
CA PHE A 6 -12.82 -12.15 10.41
C PHE A 6 -11.52 -12.96 10.54
N ILE A 7 -11.62 -14.29 10.59
CA ILE A 7 -10.45 -15.18 10.68
C ILE A 7 -9.79 -15.34 9.31
N LEU A 8 -10.57 -15.31 8.21
CA LEU A 8 -10.02 -15.38 6.85
C LEU A 8 -9.19 -14.13 6.47
N LEU A 9 -9.59 -12.94 6.94
CA LEU A 9 -8.83 -11.70 6.69
C LEU A 9 -7.50 -11.64 7.45
N LEU A 10 -7.39 -12.31 8.59
CA LEU A 10 -6.14 -12.38 9.37
C LEU A 10 -5.14 -13.41 8.81
N SER A 11 -5.60 -14.44 8.09
CA SER A 11 -4.72 -15.43 7.45
C SER A 11 -4.07 -14.91 6.15
N PHE A 12 -4.65 -13.90 5.49
CA PHE A 12 -4.07 -13.25 4.30
C PHE A 12 -2.98 -12.22 4.63
N TYR A 13 -2.92 -11.74 5.88
CA TYR A 13 -1.96 -10.70 6.29
C TYR A 13 -0.48 -11.14 6.20
N PRO A 14 -0.09 -12.39 6.49
CA PRO A 14 1.31 -12.81 6.37
C PRO A 14 1.79 -12.96 4.93
N PHE A 15 0.92 -13.28 3.97
CA PHE A 15 1.32 -13.51 2.57
C PHE A 15 1.54 -12.24 1.75
N PHE A 16 0.77 -11.18 2.03
CA PHE A 16 1.07 -9.86 1.48
C PHE A 16 2.40 -9.31 2.01
N LEU A 17 2.76 -9.67 3.25
CA LEU A 17 4.04 -9.32 3.86
C LEU A 17 5.23 -9.97 3.12
N LEU A 18 5.17 -11.27 2.78
CA LEU A 18 6.28 -11.96 2.12
C LEU A 18 6.58 -11.44 0.70
N ALA A 19 5.56 -11.07 -0.07
CA ALA A 19 5.77 -10.46 -1.40
C ALA A 19 6.34 -9.04 -1.30
N GLN A 20 5.98 -8.28 -0.25
CA GLN A 20 6.54 -6.95 0.04
C GLN A 20 7.85 -7.01 0.83
N GLU A 21 8.13 -8.09 1.57
CA GLU A 21 9.37 -8.26 2.36
C GLU A 21 10.64 -8.38 1.52
N ASN A 22 10.51 -8.62 0.23
CA ASN A 22 11.64 -8.73 -0.70
C ASN A 22 12.05 -7.39 -1.34
N ASP A 23 11.39 -6.28 -1.02
CA ASP A 23 11.81 -4.95 -1.46
C ASP A 23 12.85 -4.39 -0.47
N PRO A 24 14.10 -4.21 -0.90
CA PRO A 24 15.14 -3.62 -0.05
C PRO A 24 14.85 -2.16 0.33
N ASN A 25 13.89 -1.49 -0.33
CA ASN A 25 13.47 -0.12 -0.02
C ASN A 25 12.25 -0.06 0.91
N ARG A 26 11.67 -1.20 1.33
CA ARG A 26 10.43 -1.25 2.13
C ARG A 26 10.44 -0.32 3.34
N TYR A 27 11.51 -0.34 4.14
CA TYR A 27 11.62 0.52 5.32
C TYR A 27 11.62 2.00 4.95
N ARG A 28 12.33 2.37 3.88
CA ARG A 28 12.31 3.75 3.37
C ARG A 28 10.89 4.16 2.96
N GLU A 29 10.19 3.32 2.22
CA GLU A 29 8.83 3.61 1.76
C GLU A 29 7.83 3.64 2.91
N GLU A 30 7.96 2.75 3.90
CA GLU A 30 7.12 2.75 5.09
C GLU A 30 7.33 4.04 5.90
N HIS A 31 8.58 4.46 6.12
CA HIS A 31 8.87 5.70 6.83
C HIS A 31 8.45 6.94 6.04
N LEU A 32 8.60 6.95 4.71
CA LEU A 32 8.08 8.04 3.87
C LEU A 32 6.54 8.09 3.91
N ARG A 33 5.87 6.94 3.91
CA ARG A 33 4.41 6.88 4.11
C ARG A 33 4.01 7.41 5.49
N ASN A 34 4.73 7.05 6.54
CA ASN A 34 4.50 7.55 7.91
C ASN A 34 4.80 9.05 8.02
N LEU A 35 5.79 9.56 7.30
CA LEU A 35 6.04 10.99 7.19
C LEU A 35 4.89 11.71 6.46
N GLY A 36 4.22 11.02 5.52
CA GLY A 36 3.06 11.50 4.77
C GLY A 36 3.41 12.40 3.58
N ILE A 37 4.69 12.56 3.29
CA ILE A 37 5.19 13.34 2.16
C ILE A 37 6.50 12.74 1.63
N THR A 38 6.86 13.09 0.40
CA THR A 38 8.20 12.85 -0.15
C THR A 38 8.98 14.16 -0.06
N PRO A 39 10.00 14.26 0.82
CA PRO A 39 10.77 15.49 0.98
C PRO A 39 11.42 15.96 -0.32
N GLN A 40 11.34 17.27 -0.60
CA GLN A 40 11.92 17.92 -1.75
C GLN A 40 13.18 18.74 -1.36
N GLY A 41 14.13 18.86 -2.28
CA GLY A 41 15.40 19.54 -2.02
C GLY A 41 16.39 18.66 -1.24
N LYS A 42 17.50 19.27 -0.81
CA LYS A 42 18.53 18.58 -0.02
C LYS A 42 18.21 18.60 1.46
N VAL A 43 17.18 17.83 1.83
CA VAL A 43 16.72 17.75 3.23
C VAL A 43 17.75 16.98 4.06
N LYS A 44 18.15 17.55 5.19
CA LYS A 44 19.02 16.95 6.21
C LYS A 44 18.22 16.24 7.29
N SER A 45 17.15 16.86 7.78
CA SER A 45 16.24 16.23 8.73
C SER A 45 14.82 16.77 8.63
N VAL A 46 13.86 15.95 9.08
CA VAL A 46 12.47 16.33 9.28
C VAL A 46 12.06 15.91 10.68
N GLU A 47 11.48 16.83 11.44
CA GLU A 47 10.73 16.51 12.65
C GLU A 47 9.25 16.65 12.35
N LYS A 48 8.47 15.63 12.68
CA LYS A 48 7.02 15.58 12.48
C LYS A 48 6.32 15.51 13.82
N PHE A 49 5.32 16.35 14.00
CA PHE A 49 4.47 16.40 15.20
C PHE A 49 3.01 16.28 14.78
N ILE A 50 2.21 15.58 15.59
CA ILE A 50 0.76 15.50 15.45
C ILE A 50 0.15 16.01 16.75
N TYR A 51 -0.66 17.06 16.66
CA TYR A 51 -1.36 17.65 17.80
C TYR A 51 -2.86 17.64 17.55
N HIS A 52 -3.63 17.56 18.64
CA HIS A 52 -5.03 17.93 18.69
C HIS A 52 -5.19 19.31 19.32
N TYR A 53 -6.28 19.98 19.04
CA TYR A 53 -6.63 21.24 19.71
C TYR A 53 -7.68 20.98 20.78
N GLU A 54 -7.43 21.47 21.98
CA GLU A 54 -8.40 21.54 23.08
C GLU A 54 -8.67 22.99 23.46
N ASN A 55 -9.93 23.31 23.81
CA ASN A 55 -10.25 24.61 24.41
C ASN A 55 -9.97 24.53 25.92
N ARG A 56 -8.98 25.26 26.39
CA ARG A 56 -8.64 25.41 27.81
C ARG A 56 -8.88 26.85 28.23
N ASN A 57 -9.91 27.06 29.04
CA ASN A 57 -10.26 28.40 29.57
C ASN A 57 -10.47 29.46 28.44
N GLY A 58 -11.17 29.07 27.38
CA GLY A 58 -11.45 29.97 26.23
C GLY A 58 -10.32 30.14 25.23
N LYS A 59 -9.16 29.51 25.45
CA LYS A 59 -8.01 29.54 24.52
C LYS A 59 -7.78 28.18 23.89
N GLU A 60 -7.52 28.17 22.58
CA GLU A 60 -7.06 26.96 21.87
C GLU A 60 -5.66 26.59 22.33
N ALA A 61 -5.46 25.35 22.73
CA ALA A 61 -4.16 24.80 23.10
C ALA A 61 -3.85 23.55 22.25
N LYS A 62 -2.63 23.46 21.72
CA LYS A 62 -2.10 22.25 21.09
C LYS A 62 -1.73 21.24 22.16
N ILE A 63 -2.22 20.01 22.04
CA ILE A 63 -1.89 18.90 22.92
C ILE A 63 -1.59 17.65 22.12
N PHE A 64 -0.72 16.78 22.60
CA PHE A 64 -0.59 15.45 22.03
C PHE A 64 -1.86 14.63 22.27
N PRO A 65 -2.28 13.78 21.29
CA PRO A 65 -3.44 12.89 21.46
C PRO A 65 -3.28 12.00 22.70
N LYS A 66 -4.22 12.09 23.66
CA LYS A 66 -4.14 11.35 24.93
C LYS A 66 -4.13 9.82 24.78
N ASN A 67 -4.73 9.30 23.70
CA ASN A 67 -4.87 7.86 23.42
C ASN A 67 -4.01 7.41 22.23
N ALA A 68 -2.97 8.15 21.88
CA ALA A 68 -2.09 7.75 20.80
C ALA A 68 -1.34 6.46 21.16
N LYS A 69 -1.60 5.40 20.41
CA LYS A 69 -0.77 4.19 20.46
C LYS A 69 0.50 4.48 19.65
N VAL A 70 1.57 4.86 20.35
CA VAL A 70 2.85 5.30 19.79
C VAL A 70 3.40 4.30 18.74
N GLU A 71 3.17 2.99 18.97
CA GLU A 71 3.60 1.92 18.07
C GLU A 71 2.93 1.96 16.68
N ARG A 72 1.69 2.48 16.60
CA ARG A 72 0.90 2.48 15.35
C ARG A 72 0.80 3.84 14.68
N MET A 73 0.83 4.92 15.47
CA MET A 73 0.74 6.30 15.01
C MET A 73 1.66 7.18 15.85
N PRO A 74 2.94 7.28 15.45
CA PRO A 74 3.88 8.15 16.15
C PRO A 74 3.41 9.61 16.08
N VAL A 75 3.24 10.24 17.23
CA VAL A 75 2.81 11.64 17.36
C VAL A 75 3.97 12.62 17.28
N HIS A 76 5.18 12.15 17.55
CA HIS A 76 6.43 12.88 17.39
C HIS A 76 7.47 11.91 16.82
N SER A 77 8.03 12.24 15.65
CA SER A 77 9.09 11.46 15.02
C SER A 77 10.11 12.38 14.34
N ARG A 78 11.35 11.91 14.27
CA ARG A 78 12.46 12.60 13.62
C ARG A 78 13.13 11.68 12.61
N TYR A 79 13.38 12.20 11.43
CA TYR A 79 14.03 11.52 10.30
C TYR A 79 15.30 12.26 9.95
N ILE A 80 16.42 11.56 9.81
CA ILE A 80 17.69 12.13 9.36
C ILE A 80 18.07 11.47 8.04
N PHE A 81 18.47 12.29 7.09
CA PHE A 81 18.80 11.87 5.73
C PHE A 81 20.28 12.08 5.44
N ASP A 82 20.84 11.23 4.58
CA ASP A 82 22.12 11.49 3.96
C ASP A 82 21.97 12.48 2.77
N LYS A 83 23.10 12.89 2.17
CA LYS A 83 23.10 13.81 1.00
C LYS A 83 22.47 13.19 -0.25
N LYS A 84 22.26 11.87 -0.30
CA LYS A 84 21.60 11.14 -1.39
C LYS A 84 20.08 11.04 -1.18
N GLY A 85 19.58 11.49 -0.03
CA GLY A 85 18.16 11.43 0.36
C GLY A 85 17.73 10.10 0.99
N ASN A 86 18.66 9.26 1.44
CA ASN A 86 18.32 8.07 2.20
C ASN A 86 18.09 8.42 3.66
N ILE A 87 17.11 7.80 4.29
CA ILE A 87 16.93 7.87 5.73
C ILE A 87 18.04 7.05 6.36
N ILE A 88 18.93 7.72 7.16
CA ILE A 88 20.02 7.06 7.88
C ILE A 88 19.71 6.86 9.36
N GLU A 89 18.79 7.68 9.90
CA GLU A 89 18.34 7.54 11.27
C GLU A 89 16.86 7.88 11.35
N PHE A 90 16.14 7.13 12.19
CA PHE A 90 14.74 7.37 12.55
C PHE A 90 14.59 7.33 14.05
N TYR A 91 13.83 8.27 14.61
CA TYR A 91 13.49 8.36 16.02
C TYR A 91 11.98 8.52 16.17
N ASN A 92 11.43 7.82 17.13
CA ASN A 92 10.03 7.89 17.52
C ASN A 92 9.94 8.15 19.02
N TYR A 93 9.05 9.05 19.44
CA TYR A 93 8.96 9.50 20.82
C TYR A 93 7.56 9.26 21.37
N TYR A 94 7.49 9.04 22.71
CA TYR A 94 6.25 9.09 23.46
C TYR A 94 5.68 10.51 23.50
N THR A 95 4.40 10.62 23.93
CA THR A 95 3.72 11.92 24.11
C THR A 95 4.35 12.79 25.21
N ASP A 96 5.15 12.20 26.13
CA ASP A 96 5.92 12.90 27.17
C ASP A 96 7.33 13.31 26.68
N GLY A 97 7.66 13.07 25.42
CA GLY A 97 8.94 13.41 24.80
C GLY A 97 10.05 12.38 25.02
N LYS A 98 9.80 11.30 25.76
CA LYS A 98 10.79 10.23 25.92
C LYS A 98 10.93 9.43 24.64
N LEU A 99 12.14 8.97 24.35
CA LEU A 99 12.43 8.13 23.20
C LEU A 99 11.71 6.78 23.35
N PHE A 100 10.91 6.41 22.33
CA PHE A 100 10.25 5.11 22.24
C PHE A 100 11.07 4.12 21.42
N GLN A 101 11.61 4.59 20.28
CA GLN A 101 12.30 3.77 19.30
C GLN A 101 13.33 4.61 18.54
N LYS A 102 14.46 4.01 18.21
CA LYS A 102 15.42 4.55 17.26
C LYS A 102 15.85 3.45 16.28
N ILE A 103 16.08 3.81 15.01
CA ILE A 103 16.56 2.90 13.98
C ILE A 103 17.71 3.56 13.23
N PHE A 104 18.79 2.81 13.01
CA PHE A 104 19.93 3.22 12.19
C PHE A 104 19.98 2.39 10.91
N TYR A 105 20.19 3.05 9.79
CA TYR A 105 20.22 2.42 8.48
C TYR A 105 21.59 2.59 7.83
N GLN A 106 22.08 1.55 7.17
CA GLN A 106 23.30 1.55 6.41
C GLN A 106 23.02 1.15 4.96
N TYR A 107 23.72 1.80 4.03
CA TYR A 107 23.56 1.57 2.60
C TYR A 107 24.90 1.26 1.96
N ASN A 108 24.91 0.45 0.90
CA ASN A 108 26.11 0.22 0.09
C ASN A 108 26.33 1.36 -0.94
N THR A 109 27.39 1.23 -1.75
CA THR A 109 27.74 2.20 -2.80
C THR A 109 26.65 2.34 -3.87
N ASP A 110 25.88 1.29 -4.13
CA ASP A 110 24.75 1.26 -5.07
C ASP A 110 23.46 1.81 -4.46
N ASN A 111 23.52 2.36 -3.25
CA ASN A 111 22.38 2.94 -2.53
C ASN A 111 21.32 1.94 -2.10
N LEU A 112 21.71 0.67 -1.93
CA LEU A 112 20.85 -0.39 -1.44
C LEU A 112 21.02 -0.54 0.07
N LEU A 113 19.91 -0.71 0.80
CA LEU A 113 19.92 -0.93 2.24
C LEU A 113 20.64 -2.25 2.57
N THR A 114 21.68 -2.19 3.41
CA THR A 114 22.44 -3.38 3.84
C THR A 114 22.23 -3.75 5.29
N LYS A 115 21.85 -2.78 6.13
CA LYS A 115 21.63 -3.01 7.55
C LYS A 115 20.60 -2.06 8.14
N ALA A 116 19.79 -2.56 9.08
CA ALA A 116 18.94 -1.77 9.94
C ALA A 116 19.06 -2.30 11.38
N ASP A 117 19.39 -1.43 12.32
CA ASP A 117 19.48 -1.73 13.75
C ASP A 117 18.38 -0.94 14.48
N GLU A 118 17.41 -1.64 15.03
CA GLU A 118 16.29 -1.07 15.78
C GLU A 118 16.50 -1.25 17.29
N TYR A 119 16.33 -0.16 18.03
CA TYR A 119 16.44 -0.11 19.50
C TYR A 119 15.12 0.42 20.07
N LYS A 120 14.54 -0.30 21.03
CA LYS A 120 13.40 0.16 21.83
C LYS A 120 13.83 0.66 23.19
N TYR A 121 13.02 1.51 23.80
CA TYR A 121 13.31 2.25 25.04
C TYR A 121 13.85 1.40 26.21
N LYS A 122 13.47 0.12 26.31
CA LYS A 122 13.90 -0.76 27.41
C LYS A 122 15.28 -1.38 27.21
N GLU A 123 15.86 -1.29 26.01
CA GLU A 123 17.11 -1.97 25.64
C GLU A 123 18.04 -1.04 24.84
N GLU A 124 18.40 0.11 25.48
CA GLU A 124 19.17 1.17 24.78
C GLU A 124 20.52 0.73 24.21
N ASN A 125 21.11 -0.35 24.74
CA ASN A 125 22.44 -0.82 24.35
C ASN A 125 22.43 -2.07 23.45
N ASN A 126 21.31 -2.80 23.35
CA ASN A 126 21.18 -3.97 22.51
C ASN A 126 20.04 -3.75 21.51
N PRO A 127 20.26 -3.87 20.19
CA PRO A 127 19.18 -3.77 19.24
C PRO A 127 18.19 -4.93 19.42
N GLU A 128 16.90 -4.60 19.56
CA GLU A 128 15.82 -5.59 19.65
C GLU A 128 15.60 -6.29 18.30
N HIS A 129 15.75 -5.54 17.24
CA HIS A 129 15.66 -6.02 15.88
C HIS A 129 16.91 -5.60 15.10
N ILE A 130 17.58 -6.59 14.48
CA ILE A 130 18.70 -6.38 13.57
C ILE A 130 18.30 -6.98 12.24
N GLU A 131 18.49 -6.21 11.18
CA GLU A 131 18.31 -6.69 9.82
C GLU A 131 19.59 -6.52 9.03
N GLU A 132 20.05 -7.60 8.38
CA GLU A 132 21.20 -7.59 7.48
C GLU A 132 20.79 -8.14 6.13
N ILE A 133 21.11 -7.42 5.06
CA ILE A 133 20.74 -7.76 3.68
C ILE A 133 22.00 -7.93 2.86
N PHE A 134 22.11 -9.05 2.15
CA PHE A 134 23.26 -9.42 1.35
C PHE A 134 22.90 -9.41 -0.13
N TYR A 135 23.79 -8.86 -0.96
CA TYR A 135 23.59 -8.69 -2.39
C TYR A 135 24.71 -9.34 -3.20
N GLU A 136 24.35 -9.83 -4.39
CA GLU A 136 25.26 -10.10 -5.50
C GLU A 136 24.97 -9.07 -6.61
N GLY A 137 25.83 -8.06 -6.76
CA GLY A 137 25.51 -6.85 -7.52
C GLY A 137 24.29 -6.12 -6.93
N LYS A 138 23.22 -5.92 -7.72
CA LYS A 138 21.96 -5.31 -7.27
C LYS A 138 20.88 -6.33 -6.86
N VAL A 139 21.21 -7.62 -6.90
CA VAL A 139 20.24 -8.69 -6.60
C VAL A 139 20.42 -9.14 -5.16
N MET A 140 19.35 -9.03 -4.35
CA MET A 140 19.35 -9.56 -2.99
C MET A 140 19.42 -11.10 -3.03
N ILE A 141 20.42 -11.68 -2.33
CA ILE A 141 20.62 -13.13 -2.24
C ILE A 141 20.23 -13.70 -0.88
N SER A 142 20.36 -12.92 0.18
CA SER A 142 19.86 -13.31 1.49
C SER A 142 19.54 -12.10 2.36
N LYS A 143 18.71 -12.35 3.38
CA LYS A 143 18.34 -11.40 4.41
C LYS A 143 18.31 -12.13 5.75
N LYS A 144 18.94 -11.57 6.77
CA LYS A 144 18.89 -12.06 8.15
C LYS A 144 18.26 -10.99 9.04
N TYR A 145 17.38 -11.40 9.93
CA TYR A 145 16.79 -10.50 10.89
C TYR A 145 16.45 -11.22 12.21
N LYS A 146 16.42 -10.46 13.29
CA LYS A 146 16.10 -10.96 14.64
C LYS A 146 14.85 -10.27 15.15
N ILE A 147 13.86 -11.04 15.59
CA ILE A 147 12.62 -10.55 16.20
C ILE A 147 12.35 -11.40 17.45
N ASP A 148 12.08 -10.75 18.60
CA ASP A 148 11.72 -11.40 19.86
C ASP A 148 12.67 -12.57 20.23
N GLY A 149 13.96 -12.35 20.08
CA GLY A 149 14.99 -13.36 20.35
C GLY A 149 15.17 -14.46 19.28
N ASN A 150 14.27 -14.57 18.30
CA ASN A 150 14.38 -15.53 17.23
C ASN A 150 15.18 -14.95 16.05
N LEU A 151 16.10 -15.76 15.51
CA LEU A 151 16.81 -15.43 14.29
C LEU A 151 16.05 -15.98 13.07
N PHE A 152 15.72 -15.11 12.14
CA PHE A 152 15.16 -15.46 10.84
C PHE A 152 16.21 -15.27 9.75
N GLU A 153 16.19 -16.13 8.76
CA GLU A 153 17.02 -16.00 7.57
C GLU A 153 16.23 -16.35 6.32
N ILE A 154 16.19 -15.43 5.36
CA ILE A 154 15.66 -15.67 4.02
C ILE A 154 16.84 -15.89 3.08
N ARG A 155 16.81 -17.00 2.33
CA ARG A 155 17.80 -17.32 1.30
C ARG A 155 17.13 -17.43 -0.05
N MET A 156 17.71 -16.78 -1.04
CA MET A 156 17.26 -16.84 -2.44
C MET A 156 18.23 -17.66 -3.27
N LEU A 157 17.68 -18.57 -4.04
CA LEU A 157 18.43 -19.37 -5.01
C LEU A 157 17.99 -18.99 -6.42
N PHE A 158 18.94 -18.76 -7.30
CA PHE A 158 18.72 -18.40 -8.69
C PHE A 158 19.14 -19.54 -9.63
N ASP A 159 18.50 -19.60 -10.79
CA ASP A 159 18.91 -20.48 -11.89
C ASP A 159 20.06 -19.84 -12.70
N LYS A 160 20.57 -20.57 -13.69
CA LYS A 160 21.64 -20.10 -14.59
C LYS A 160 21.29 -18.82 -15.38
N ASN A 161 20.01 -18.50 -15.50
CA ASN A 161 19.51 -17.30 -16.17
C ASN A 161 19.21 -16.16 -15.18
N LYS A 162 19.68 -16.25 -13.93
CA LYS A 162 19.45 -15.28 -12.83
C LYS A 162 17.96 -15.10 -12.46
N ARG A 163 17.11 -16.12 -12.73
CA ARG A 163 15.70 -16.12 -12.30
C ARG A 163 15.58 -16.81 -10.94
N LYS A 164 14.67 -16.35 -10.09
CA LYS A 164 14.43 -16.96 -8.77
C LYS A 164 14.02 -18.43 -8.92
N LYS A 165 14.82 -19.37 -8.43
CA LYS A 165 14.53 -20.80 -8.43
C LYS A 165 13.85 -21.24 -7.14
N ALA A 166 14.28 -20.67 -6.02
CA ALA A 166 13.65 -20.91 -4.72
C ALA A 166 13.88 -19.72 -3.79
N ILE A 167 12.95 -19.54 -2.85
CA ILE A 167 13.10 -18.72 -1.65
C ILE A 167 12.88 -19.65 -0.47
N SER A 168 13.79 -19.64 0.51
CA SER A 168 13.69 -20.45 1.72
C SER A 168 13.79 -19.55 2.93
N GLU A 169 12.88 -19.71 3.89
CA GLU A 169 12.88 -18.98 5.15
C GLU A 169 13.14 -19.94 6.31
N TYR A 170 14.03 -19.52 7.18
CA TYR A 170 14.45 -20.29 8.34
C TYR A 170 14.17 -19.48 9.61
N ARG A 171 13.76 -20.17 10.66
CA ARG A 171 13.68 -19.63 12.03
C ARG A 171 14.60 -20.45 12.91
N ASN A 172 15.59 -19.81 13.55
CA ASN A 172 16.61 -20.48 14.37
C ASN A 172 17.23 -21.70 13.64
N ASN A 173 17.60 -21.55 12.37
CA ASN A 173 18.10 -22.57 11.45
C ASN A 173 17.10 -23.67 11.05
N THR A 174 15.86 -23.63 11.51
CA THR A 174 14.79 -24.55 11.07
C THR A 174 14.06 -23.97 9.88
N LEU A 175 13.92 -24.74 8.79
CA LEU A 175 13.15 -24.31 7.62
C LEU A 175 11.67 -24.20 7.97
N ILE A 176 11.09 -23.00 7.82
CA ILE A 176 9.68 -22.71 8.13
C ILE A 176 8.86 -22.42 6.86
N ASN A 177 9.52 -21.95 5.80
CA ASN A 177 8.83 -21.67 4.54
C ASN A 177 9.76 -21.92 3.34
N LYS A 178 9.20 -22.44 2.24
CA LYS A 178 9.93 -22.66 1.00
C LYS A 178 9.05 -22.49 -0.23
N ASN A 179 9.38 -21.50 -1.05
CA ASN A 179 8.79 -21.29 -2.37
C ASN A 179 9.74 -21.84 -3.44
N ARG A 180 9.18 -22.51 -4.44
CA ARG A 180 9.90 -22.99 -5.63
C ARG A 180 9.19 -22.50 -6.86
N TYR A 181 9.97 -22.10 -7.86
CA TYR A 181 9.49 -21.50 -9.10
C TYR A 181 9.91 -22.35 -10.30
N SER A 182 9.01 -22.54 -11.24
CA SER A 182 9.27 -23.11 -12.56
C SER A 182 8.96 -22.09 -13.65
N TYR A 183 9.62 -22.19 -14.78
CA TYR A 183 9.55 -21.21 -15.86
C TYR A 183 9.36 -21.90 -17.21
N ASN A 184 8.65 -21.25 -18.12
CA ASN A 184 8.64 -21.66 -19.53
C ASN A 184 9.93 -21.23 -20.25
N SER A 185 10.04 -21.63 -21.53
CA SER A 185 11.19 -21.28 -22.38
C SER A 185 11.36 -19.76 -22.59
N LYS A 186 10.30 -18.96 -22.45
CA LYS A 186 10.32 -17.50 -22.55
C LYS A 186 10.66 -16.78 -21.24
N GLY A 187 10.83 -17.54 -20.13
CA GLY A 187 11.20 -16.98 -18.85
C GLY A 187 10.04 -16.58 -17.95
N ASN A 188 8.79 -16.84 -18.35
CA ASN A 188 7.62 -16.59 -17.53
C ASN A 188 7.40 -17.70 -16.49
N ILE A 189 7.00 -17.36 -15.27
CA ILE A 189 6.68 -18.33 -14.20
C ILE A 189 5.48 -19.17 -14.65
N THR A 190 5.63 -20.51 -14.62
CA THR A 190 4.53 -21.45 -14.94
C THR A 190 3.97 -22.13 -13.70
N TYR A 191 4.77 -22.20 -12.64
CA TYR A 191 4.37 -22.85 -11.42
C TYR A 191 5.13 -22.29 -10.23
N GLU A 192 4.42 -22.09 -9.13
CA GLU A 192 4.97 -21.76 -7.82
C GLU A 192 4.42 -22.74 -6.79
N LYS A 193 5.29 -23.36 -6.04
CA LYS A 193 4.95 -24.20 -4.89
C LYS A 193 5.38 -23.53 -3.62
N ASN A 194 4.44 -23.24 -2.74
CA ASN A 194 4.69 -22.80 -1.39
C ASN A 194 4.51 -23.97 -0.42
N LYS A 195 5.42 -24.10 0.53
CA LYS A 195 5.26 -24.96 1.70
C LYS A 195 5.66 -24.15 2.93
N SER A 196 4.68 -23.84 3.78
CA SER A 196 4.89 -23.16 5.05
C SER A 196 4.59 -24.10 6.22
N THR A 197 5.46 -24.08 7.22
CA THR A 197 5.25 -24.77 8.50
C THR A 197 4.90 -23.72 9.54
N SER A 198 3.61 -23.54 9.81
CA SER A 198 3.12 -22.58 10.80
C SER A 198 2.81 -23.26 12.13
N LEU A 199 2.66 -22.46 13.21
CA LEU A 199 2.18 -22.96 14.50
C LEU A 199 0.75 -23.52 14.44
N LEU A 200 0.00 -23.21 13.39
CA LEU A 200 -1.37 -23.69 13.14
C LEU A 200 -1.41 -24.93 12.24
N GLY A 201 -0.27 -25.44 11.81
CA GLY A 201 -0.12 -26.59 10.94
C GLY A 201 0.66 -26.29 9.66
N ASP A 202 0.98 -27.31 8.89
CA ASP A 202 1.61 -27.19 7.60
C ASP A 202 0.60 -26.66 6.57
N GLU A 203 0.82 -25.49 6.06
CA GLU A 203 0.04 -24.93 4.95
C GLU A 203 0.86 -25.05 3.67
N ALA A 204 0.26 -25.61 2.65
CA ALA A 204 0.84 -25.65 1.32
C ALA A 204 -0.19 -25.06 0.34
N TYR A 205 0.30 -24.24 -0.55
CA TYR A 205 -0.49 -23.82 -1.71
C TYR A 205 0.33 -23.94 -2.98
N ASP A 206 -0.36 -24.27 -4.03
CA ASP A 206 0.20 -24.38 -5.36
C ASP A 206 -0.41 -23.33 -6.26
N THR A 207 0.42 -22.64 -7.04
CA THR A 207 -0.03 -21.65 -8.02
C THR A 207 0.44 -22.06 -9.41
N TRP A 208 -0.49 -22.13 -10.35
CA TRP A 208 -0.21 -22.40 -11.76
C TRP A 208 -0.49 -21.15 -12.59
N TYR A 209 0.33 -20.96 -13.61
CA TYR A 209 0.22 -19.87 -14.57
C TYR A 209 0.17 -20.45 -15.97
N THR A 210 -0.95 -20.24 -16.64
CA THR A 210 -1.14 -20.63 -18.04
C THR A 210 -1.04 -19.41 -18.93
N TYR A 211 -0.38 -19.55 -20.06
CA TYR A 211 -0.15 -18.46 -21.00
C TYR A 211 -0.85 -18.72 -22.32
N THR A 212 -1.11 -17.67 -23.11
CA THR A 212 -1.59 -17.76 -24.49
C THR A 212 -0.67 -18.65 -25.33
N LYS A 213 -1.11 -19.04 -26.52
CA LYS A 213 -0.29 -19.89 -27.42
C LYS A 213 1.09 -19.31 -27.70
N GLU A 214 1.19 -18.00 -27.80
CA GLU A 214 2.46 -17.28 -27.99
C GLU A 214 3.36 -17.35 -26.74
N GLY A 215 2.81 -17.79 -25.58
CA GLY A 215 3.51 -17.99 -24.31
C GLY A 215 3.99 -16.70 -23.67
N THR A 216 3.39 -15.55 -24.03
CA THR A 216 3.77 -14.22 -23.54
C THR A 216 2.74 -13.59 -22.61
N LEU A 217 1.45 -13.76 -22.90
CA LEU A 217 0.37 -13.18 -22.13
C LEU A 217 -0.21 -14.20 -21.16
N LEU A 218 -0.45 -13.80 -19.91
CA LEU A 218 -1.05 -14.64 -18.88
C LEU A 218 -2.52 -14.89 -19.21
N ALA A 219 -2.90 -16.14 -19.48
CA ALA A 219 -4.27 -16.51 -19.77
C ALA A 219 -5.03 -16.89 -18.50
N GLU A 220 -4.36 -17.57 -17.56
CA GLU A 220 -4.96 -17.98 -16.29
C GLU A 220 -3.93 -18.03 -15.18
N LYS A 221 -4.33 -17.63 -13.99
CA LYS A 221 -3.66 -17.89 -12.71
C LYS A 221 -4.61 -18.71 -11.84
N LYS A 222 -4.14 -19.85 -11.36
CA LYS A 222 -4.85 -20.74 -10.46
C LYS A 222 -4.05 -20.88 -9.16
N GLU A 223 -4.64 -20.53 -8.02
CA GLU A 223 -4.04 -20.64 -6.68
C GLU A 223 -4.88 -21.59 -5.84
N CYS A 224 -4.33 -22.75 -5.48
CA CYS A 224 -5.05 -23.74 -4.69
C CYS A 224 -4.50 -23.86 -3.28
N TYR A 225 -5.38 -23.79 -2.32
CA TYR A 225 -5.17 -24.00 -0.89
C TYR A 225 -5.80 -25.34 -0.47
N SER A 226 -5.74 -25.67 0.81
CA SER A 226 -6.25 -26.95 1.31
C SER A 226 -7.73 -27.24 1.02
N MET A 227 -8.57 -26.21 0.86
CA MET A 227 -10.02 -26.36 0.69
C MET A 227 -10.58 -25.77 -0.60
N PHE A 228 -9.93 -24.74 -1.17
CA PHE A 228 -10.42 -24.08 -2.39
C PHE A 228 -9.31 -23.67 -3.32
N CYS A 229 -9.67 -23.44 -4.58
CA CYS A 229 -8.86 -22.81 -5.58
C CYS A 229 -9.43 -21.44 -5.97
N PHE A 230 -8.55 -20.45 -6.12
CA PHE A 230 -8.86 -19.13 -6.67
C PHE A 230 -8.36 -19.08 -8.09
N TYR A 231 -9.21 -18.63 -8.99
CA TYR A 231 -8.88 -18.47 -10.40
C TYR A 231 -8.94 -17.00 -10.79
N THR A 232 -8.00 -16.60 -11.63
CA THR A 232 -8.07 -15.34 -12.37
C THR A 232 -7.79 -15.66 -13.83
N THR A 233 -8.75 -15.39 -14.70
CA THR A 233 -8.62 -15.62 -16.15
C THR A 233 -8.63 -14.30 -16.89
N TYR A 234 -7.90 -14.25 -18.00
CA TYR A 234 -7.76 -13.07 -18.85
C TYR A 234 -8.10 -13.41 -20.28
N GLN A 235 -8.83 -12.53 -20.94
CA GLN A 235 -9.05 -12.58 -22.38
C GLN A 235 -8.52 -11.30 -23.02
N TYR A 236 -7.97 -11.44 -24.22
CA TYR A 236 -7.20 -10.39 -24.90
C TYR A 236 -7.79 -10.05 -26.25
N LEU A 237 -7.75 -8.77 -26.58
CA LEU A 237 -7.97 -8.28 -27.94
C LEU A 237 -6.79 -8.70 -28.84
N ALA A 238 -6.96 -8.53 -30.15
CA ALA A 238 -5.92 -8.87 -31.15
C ALA A 238 -4.62 -8.05 -30.97
N ASN A 239 -4.71 -6.88 -30.35
CA ASN A 239 -3.57 -6.01 -30.00
C ASN A 239 -2.92 -6.33 -28.65
N ASN A 240 -3.28 -7.45 -28.01
CA ASN A 240 -2.80 -7.92 -26.71
C ASN A 240 -3.29 -7.12 -25.48
N GLU A 241 -4.26 -6.26 -25.61
CA GLU A 241 -4.91 -5.60 -24.49
C GLU A 241 -5.95 -6.51 -23.83
N VAL A 242 -6.03 -6.49 -22.49
CA VAL A 242 -7.01 -7.29 -21.72
C VAL A 242 -8.40 -6.67 -21.90
N TYR A 243 -9.35 -7.40 -22.47
CA TYR A 243 -10.73 -6.92 -22.53
C TYR A 243 -11.64 -7.56 -21.47
N GLU A 244 -11.25 -8.72 -20.92
CA GLU A 244 -11.99 -9.37 -19.84
C GLU A 244 -11.02 -9.96 -18.80
N GLU A 245 -11.28 -9.66 -17.54
CA GLU A 245 -10.65 -10.29 -16.38
C GLU A 245 -11.77 -10.92 -15.55
N THR A 246 -11.69 -12.22 -15.30
CA THR A 246 -12.67 -12.92 -14.45
C THR A 246 -11.95 -13.58 -13.27
N THR A 247 -12.45 -13.34 -12.06
CA THR A 247 -12.01 -14.01 -10.83
C THR A 247 -13.15 -14.85 -10.26
N TYR A 248 -12.83 -16.05 -9.77
CA TYR A 248 -13.81 -16.93 -9.11
C TYR A 248 -13.12 -17.90 -8.17
N THR A 249 -13.91 -18.54 -7.31
CA THR A 249 -13.46 -19.57 -6.37
C THR A 249 -14.17 -20.89 -6.67
N THR A 250 -13.47 -22.00 -6.47
CA THR A 250 -14.06 -23.35 -6.50
C THR A 250 -13.61 -24.14 -5.28
N PRO A 251 -14.38 -25.12 -4.78
CA PRO A 251 -13.87 -26.13 -3.86
C PRO A 251 -12.72 -26.92 -4.52
N LEU A 252 -11.73 -27.36 -3.73
CA LEU A 252 -10.54 -28.07 -4.25
C LEU A 252 -10.91 -29.33 -5.05
N HIS A 253 -12.01 -30.01 -4.66
CA HIS A 253 -12.42 -31.29 -5.25
C HIS A 253 -13.58 -31.17 -6.25
N ASP A 254 -14.10 -29.97 -6.47
CA ASP A 254 -15.18 -29.72 -7.44
C ASP A 254 -14.98 -28.38 -8.16
N GLU A 255 -14.19 -28.40 -9.21
CA GLU A 255 -13.89 -27.21 -10.04
C GLU A 255 -15.11 -26.70 -10.82
N LYS A 256 -16.23 -27.45 -10.83
CA LYS A 256 -17.47 -27.01 -11.49
C LYS A 256 -18.36 -26.16 -10.59
N ASP A 257 -18.18 -26.27 -9.27
CA ASP A 257 -18.91 -25.47 -8.29
C ASP A 257 -18.27 -24.08 -8.15
N ILE A 258 -18.60 -23.19 -9.11
CA ILE A 258 -18.05 -21.84 -9.18
C ILE A 258 -18.82 -20.92 -8.23
N SER A 259 -18.10 -20.31 -7.31
CA SER A 259 -18.61 -19.30 -6.38
C SER A 259 -17.87 -17.96 -6.52
N ASP A 260 -18.47 -16.89 -5.99
CA ASP A 260 -17.92 -15.53 -5.94
C ASP A 260 -17.35 -15.00 -7.27
N LYS A 261 -17.97 -15.42 -8.40
CA LYS A 261 -17.54 -14.98 -9.73
C LYS A 261 -17.68 -13.46 -9.86
N ARG A 262 -16.57 -12.80 -10.22
CA ARG A 262 -16.53 -11.38 -10.58
C ARG A 262 -15.90 -11.25 -11.95
N THR A 263 -16.51 -10.45 -12.81
CA THR A 263 -15.98 -10.19 -14.16
C THR A 263 -15.81 -8.67 -14.33
N ARG A 264 -14.67 -8.27 -14.85
CA ARG A 264 -14.35 -6.90 -15.22
C ARG A 264 -14.12 -6.86 -16.72
N TYR A 265 -14.85 -5.98 -17.40
CA TYR A 265 -14.69 -5.70 -18.83
C TYR A 265 -13.99 -4.36 -18.99
N TYR A 266 -13.04 -4.31 -19.91
CA TYR A 266 -12.32 -3.12 -20.33
C TYR A 266 -12.71 -2.79 -21.77
N ILE A 267 -13.15 -1.57 -21.99
CA ILE A 267 -13.56 -1.06 -23.30
C ILE A 267 -12.57 0.01 -23.71
N TYR A 268 -12.08 -0.10 -24.93
CA TYR A 268 -11.03 0.75 -25.47
C TYR A 268 -11.56 1.62 -26.61
N ASP A 269 -11.00 2.81 -26.75
CA ASP A 269 -11.20 3.63 -27.95
C ASP A 269 -10.36 3.12 -29.13
N SER A 270 -10.49 3.81 -30.27
CA SER A 270 -9.74 3.46 -31.49
C SER A 270 -8.22 3.70 -31.38
N LYS A 271 -7.75 4.37 -30.31
CA LYS A 271 -6.33 4.63 -30.05
C LYS A 271 -5.73 3.66 -29.03
N GLY A 272 -6.55 2.76 -28.46
CA GLY A 272 -6.14 1.80 -27.44
C GLY A 272 -6.17 2.36 -26.00
N ALA A 273 -6.78 3.51 -25.77
CA ALA A 273 -6.99 4.00 -24.41
C ALA A 273 -8.27 3.41 -23.80
N ILE A 274 -8.23 3.02 -22.52
CA ILE A 274 -9.41 2.56 -21.79
C ILE A 274 -10.37 3.73 -21.63
N VAL A 275 -11.61 3.56 -22.12
CA VAL A 275 -12.68 4.56 -22.00
C VAL A 275 -13.77 4.14 -21.03
N GLU A 276 -13.86 2.84 -20.73
CA GLU A 276 -14.89 2.33 -19.84
C GLU A 276 -14.41 1.06 -19.13
N ILE A 277 -14.82 0.89 -17.87
CA ILE A 277 -14.65 -0.33 -17.09
C ILE A 277 -16.00 -0.72 -16.51
N GLN A 278 -16.45 -1.95 -16.77
CA GLN A 278 -17.68 -2.52 -16.21
C GLN A 278 -17.32 -3.67 -15.26
N ILE A 279 -17.98 -3.74 -14.09
CA ILE A 279 -17.75 -4.78 -13.09
C ILE A 279 -19.07 -5.49 -12.78
N TYR A 280 -19.04 -6.82 -12.84
CA TYR A 280 -20.16 -7.71 -12.54
C TYR A 280 -19.81 -8.64 -11.37
N LYS A 281 -20.82 -9.02 -10.57
CA LYS A 281 -20.76 -10.14 -9.64
C LYS A 281 -21.77 -11.20 -10.09
N GLY A 282 -21.28 -12.33 -10.63
CA GLY A 282 -22.13 -13.28 -11.34
C GLY A 282 -22.72 -12.61 -12.60
N LYS A 283 -24.08 -12.52 -12.64
CA LYS A 283 -24.81 -11.82 -13.70
C LYS A 283 -25.22 -10.41 -13.29
N GLU A 284 -25.01 -10.02 -12.04
CA GLU A 284 -25.41 -8.72 -11.52
C GLU A 284 -24.38 -7.67 -11.81
N PHE A 285 -24.81 -6.59 -12.45
CA PHE A 285 -23.98 -5.39 -12.67
C PHE A 285 -23.69 -4.70 -11.34
N ARG A 286 -22.43 -4.34 -11.07
CA ARG A 286 -21.97 -3.77 -9.80
C ARG A 286 -21.43 -2.36 -9.91
N SER A 287 -20.64 -2.10 -10.92
CA SER A 287 -20.15 -0.75 -11.15
C SER A 287 -19.76 -0.50 -12.60
N TYR A 288 -19.73 0.77 -12.92
CA TYR A 288 -19.36 1.33 -14.20
C TYR A 288 -18.43 2.52 -13.95
N HIS A 289 -17.37 2.61 -14.73
CA HIS A 289 -16.40 3.70 -14.66
C HIS A 289 -16.16 4.24 -16.07
N CYS A 290 -16.40 5.53 -16.27
CA CYS A 290 -16.10 6.23 -17.49
C CYS A 290 -14.74 6.93 -17.37
N ILE A 291 -13.87 6.71 -18.35
CA ILE A 291 -12.50 7.21 -18.37
C ILE A 291 -12.33 8.14 -19.57
N GLU A 292 -11.83 9.34 -19.34
CA GLU A 292 -11.44 10.29 -20.37
C GLU A 292 -10.01 10.77 -20.12
N ASN A 293 -9.14 10.67 -21.12
CA ASN A 293 -7.73 11.05 -21.02
C ASN A 293 -7.03 10.39 -19.80
N ASP A 294 -7.19 9.08 -19.64
CA ASP A 294 -6.66 8.25 -18.55
C ASP A 294 -7.18 8.64 -17.14
N LYS A 295 -8.32 9.30 -17.06
CA LYS A 295 -8.94 9.75 -15.80
C LYS A 295 -10.38 9.34 -15.70
N GLU A 296 -10.75 8.88 -14.53
CA GLU A 296 -12.15 8.63 -14.20
C GLU A 296 -12.91 9.97 -14.13
N VAL A 297 -13.91 10.15 -14.99
CA VAL A 297 -14.76 11.34 -15.01
C VAL A 297 -16.13 11.10 -14.41
N GLU A 298 -16.58 9.85 -14.48
CA GLU A 298 -17.86 9.43 -13.93
C GLU A 298 -17.80 7.97 -13.50
N SER A 299 -18.47 7.61 -12.40
CA SER A 299 -18.71 6.23 -12.03
C SER A 299 -20.07 6.01 -11.39
N TYR A 300 -20.55 4.77 -11.53
CA TYR A 300 -21.77 4.29 -10.88
C TYR A 300 -21.43 3.08 -10.03
N SER A 301 -22.00 2.98 -8.83
CA SER A 301 -21.85 1.85 -7.92
C SER A 301 -23.20 1.40 -7.41
N TYR A 302 -23.45 0.09 -7.50
CA TYR A 302 -24.68 -0.55 -7.09
C TYR A 302 -24.40 -1.37 -5.81
N PHE A 303 -25.12 -1.05 -4.73
CA PHE A 303 -24.99 -1.70 -3.44
C PHE A 303 -26.09 -2.75 -3.24
N LEU A 304 -25.84 -3.72 -2.34
CA LEU A 304 -26.75 -4.87 -2.10
C LEU A 304 -28.14 -4.47 -1.61
N GLU A 305 -28.30 -3.28 -1.01
CA GLU A 305 -29.56 -2.78 -0.45
C GLU A 305 -30.37 -1.94 -1.47
N GLY A 306 -29.97 -1.97 -2.75
CA GLY A 306 -30.64 -1.19 -3.80
C GLY A 306 -30.22 0.28 -3.88
N GLU A 307 -29.29 0.71 -3.03
CA GLU A 307 -28.69 2.04 -3.16
C GLU A 307 -27.82 2.09 -4.41
N VAL A 308 -28.00 3.11 -5.24
CA VAL A 308 -27.19 3.36 -6.42
C VAL A 308 -26.55 4.73 -6.30
N ARG A 309 -25.22 4.77 -6.35
CA ARG A 309 -24.45 6.01 -6.26
C ARG A 309 -23.81 6.34 -7.60
N LYS A 310 -24.01 7.58 -8.02
CA LYS A 310 -23.26 8.22 -9.10
C LYS A 310 -22.17 9.09 -8.50
N THR A 311 -20.95 9.00 -9.02
CA THR A 311 -19.83 9.87 -8.66
C THR A 311 -19.36 10.62 -9.90
N LEU A 312 -19.22 11.94 -9.79
CA LEU A 312 -18.65 12.81 -10.83
C LEU A 312 -17.30 13.34 -10.37
N PHE A 313 -16.34 13.33 -11.28
CA PHE A 313 -15.00 13.88 -11.06
C PHE A 313 -14.75 15.03 -12.03
N SER A 314 -14.15 16.09 -11.55
CA SER A 314 -13.76 17.23 -12.38
C SER A 314 -12.29 17.58 -12.16
N TYR A 315 -11.61 17.94 -13.24
CA TYR A 315 -10.17 18.23 -13.24
C TYR A 315 -9.92 19.65 -13.76
N ASN A 316 -8.85 20.29 -13.30
CA ASN A 316 -8.39 21.56 -13.86
C ASN A 316 -7.56 21.32 -15.14
N LYS A 317 -7.15 22.42 -15.77
CA LYS A 317 -6.30 22.39 -16.99
C LYS A 317 -4.96 21.66 -16.81
N ASP A 318 -4.45 21.58 -15.57
CA ASP A 318 -3.20 20.91 -15.21
C ASP A 318 -3.44 19.44 -14.80
N ASN A 319 -4.65 18.94 -15.10
CA ASN A 319 -5.05 17.56 -14.84
C ASN A 319 -5.12 17.15 -13.36
N GLN A 320 -5.30 18.11 -12.45
CA GLN A 320 -5.46 17.84 -11.02
C GLN A 320 -6.96 17.75 -10.68
N LEU A 321 -7.34 16.80 -9.84
CA LEU A 321 -8.72 16.62 -9.37
C LEU A 321 -9.13 17.82 -8.51
N ILE A 322 -10.12 18.58 -8.98
CA ILE A 322 -10.64 19.75 -8.25
C ILE A 322 -11.96 19.47 -7.55
N LYS A 323 -12.67 18.40 -7.96
CA LYS A 323 -14.01 18.13 -7.46
C LYS A 323 -14.35 16.66 -7.61
N LYS A 324 -14.91 16.08 -6.55
CA LYS A 324 -15.54 14.75 -6.53
C LYS A 324 -16.90 14.90 -5.88
N GLU A 325 -17.99 14.61 -6.58
CA GLU A 325 -19.36 14.73 -6.07
C GLU A 325 -20.11 13.41 -6.20
N ASN A 326 -20.83 13.05 -5.15
CA ASN A 326 -21.65 11.86 -5.07
C ASN A 326 -23.14 12.24 -5.08
N PHE A 327 -23.91 11.48 -5.84
CA PHE A 327 -25.36 11.64 -5.99
C PHE A 327 -26.05 10.29 -5.77
N ASN A 328 -27.25 10.32 -5.21
CA ASN A 328 -28.15 9.18 -5.29
C ASN A 328 -28.67 9.11 -6.73
N LEU A 329 -28.40 8.01 -7.45
CA LEU A 329 -28.78 7.91 -8.86
C LEU A 329 -30.29 7.82 -9.05
N LEU A 330 -31.05 7.25 -8.09
CA LEU A 330 -32.49 7.08 -8.21
C LEU A 330 -33.27 8.38 -8.05
N THR A 331 -32.82 9.26 -7.15
CA THR A 331 -33.47 10.53 -6.87
C THR A 331 -32.79 11.72 -7.55
N GLY A 332 -31.55 11.56 -7.96
CA GLY A 332 -30.71 12.65 -8.47
C GLY A 332 -30.14 13.56 -7.38
N ASP A 333 -30.43 13.28 -6.10
CA ASP A 333 -30.03 14.14 -5.00
C ASP A 333 -28.52 14.08 -4.74
N PHE A 334 -27.93 15.26 -4.51
CA PHE A 334 -26.56 15.37 -4.03
C PHE A 334 -26.43 14.77 -2.61
N THR A 335 -25.45 13.88 -2.41
CA THR A 335 -25.23 13.23 -1.11
C THR A 335 -23.97 13.73 -0.41
N SER A 336 -22.89 13.92 -1.14
CA SER A 336 -21.63 14.42 -0.57
C SER A 336 -20.70 14.94 -1.66
N GLY A 337 -19.74 15.79 -1.27
CA GLY A 337 -18.71 16.28 -2.17
C GLY A 337 -17.36 16.39 -1.48
N THR A 338 -16.30 16.37 -2.28
CA THR A 338 -14.94 16.72 -1.87
C THR A 338 -14.38 17.68 -2.90
N TYR A 339 -13.86 18.79 -2.44
CA TYR A 339 -13.37 19.88 -3.27
C TYR A 339 -11.91 20.15 -2.94
N TYR A 340 -11.10 20.38 -3.97
CA TYR A 340 -9.65 20.55 -3.88
C TYR A 340 -9.27 21.89 -4.49
N THR A 341 -8.39 22.61 -3.84
CA THR A 341 -7.77 23.83 -4.40
C THR A 341 -6.26 23.69 -4.40
N TYR A 342 -5.62 24.29 -5.38
CA TYR A 342 -4.18 24.20 -5.60
C TYR A 342 -3.59 25.59 -5.77
N ASP A 343 -2.30 25.75 -5.47
CA ASP A 343 -1.55 26.94 -5.81
C ASP A 343 -1.09 26.93 -7.28
N GLU A 344 -0.43 27.99 -7.71
CA GLU A 344 0.11 28.13 -9.08
C GLU A 344 1.21 27.10 -9.41
N LYS A 345 1.83 26.50 -8.39
CA LYS A 345 2.85 25.46 -8.54
C LYS A 345 2.27 24.05 -8.55
N GLY A 346 0.96 23.91 -8.36
CA GLY A 346 0.26 22.64 -8.30
C GLY A 346 0.25 21.98 -6.93
N ASN A 347 0.64 22.67 -5.86
CA ASN A 347 0.55 22.15 -4.50
C ASN A 347 -0.90 22.24 -4.01
N LEU A 348 -1.37 21.21 -3.31
CA LEU A 348 -2.70 21.15 -2.74
C LEU A 348 -2.81 22.13 -1.56
N LEU A 349 -3.67 23.15 -1.69
CA LEU A 349 -3.88 24.16 -0.64
C LEU A 349 -4.98 23.79 0.33
N GLN A 350 -6.07 23.17 -0.18
CA GLN A 350 -7.22 22.84 0.65
C GLN A 350 -7.96 21.62 0.11
N ILE A 351 -8.48 20.83 1.05
CA ILE A 351 -9.55 19.84 0.83
C ILE A 351 -10.73 20.25 1.70
N SER A 352 -11.96 20.21 1.14
CA SER A 352 -13.18 20.61 1.85
C SER A 352 -14.39 19.78 1.43
N ASP A 353 -15.42 19.72 2.28
CA ASP A 353 -16.69 19.05 2.00
C ASP A 353 -17.70 19.93 1.24
N LYS A 354 -17.35 21.20 1.00
CA LYS A 354 -18.16 22.17 0.24
C LYS A 354 -17.25 23.06 -0.62
N PRO A 355 -17.76 23.60 -1.74
CA PRO A 355 -16.97 24.44 -2.64
C PRO A 355 -16.42 25.71 -1.99
N THR A 356 -17.22 26.33 -1.13
CA THR A 356 -16.89 27.59 -0.45
C THR A 356 -17.27 27.50 1.03
N SER A 357 -16.53 28.21 1.87
CA SER A 357 -16.84 28.41 3.32
C SER A 357 -17.18 27.12 4.07
N SER A 358 -16.52 26.03 3.73
CA SER A 358 -16.74 24.75 4.39
C SER A 358 -16.33 24.79 5.86
N PRO A 359 -17.21 24.38 6.80
CA PRO A 359 -16.85 24.23 8.21
C PRO A 359 -15.88 23.09 8.47
N ASN A 360 -15.85 22.09 7.56
CA ASN A 360 -14.95 20.93 7.62
C ASN A 360 -13.99 21.01 6.45
N ARG A 361 -12.73 21.26 6.75
CA ARG A 361 -11.67 21.42 5.74
C ARG A 361 -10.30 21.07 6.30
N THR A 362 -9.39 20.72 5.41
CA THR A 362 -7.96 20.62 5.68
C THR A 362 -7.23 21.69 4.89
N ILE A 363 -6.36 22.44 5.54
CA ILE A 363 -5.52 23.48 4.91
C ILE A 363 -4.07 23.03 4.98
N TYR A 364 -3.34 23.25 3.89
CA TYR A 364 -1.94 22.87 3.73
C TYR A 364 -1.06 24.10 3.55
N HIS A 365 0.07 24.13 4.24
CA HIS A 365 1.11 25.16 4.08
C HIS A 365 2.42 24.53 3.63
N TYR A 366 3.18 25.27 2.83
CA TYR A 366 4.41 24.77 2.22
C TYR A 366 5.58 25.73 2.48
N ASP A 367 6.79 25.17 2.50
CA ASP A 367 8.03 25.96 2.48
C ASP A 367 8.43 26.38 1.06
N LYS A 368 9.55 27.08 0.96
CA LYS A 368 10.09 27.53 -0.33
C LYS A 368 10.51 26.40 -1.29
N PHE A 369 10.69 25.18 -0.79
CA PHE A 369 11.06 23.99 -1.56
C PHE A 369 9.84 23.12 -1.90
N ASN A 370 8.62 23.59 -1.60
CA ASN A 370 7.35 22.87 -1.76
C ASN A 370 7.21 21.65 -0.83
N ASN A 371 7.87 21.63 0.32
CA ASN A 371 7.61 20.65 1.36
C ASN A 371 6.41 21.10 2.20
N CYS A 372 5.42 20.23 2.39
CA CYS A 372 4.28 20.51 3.25
C CYS A 372 4.73 20.60 4.71
N THR A 373 4.67 21.81 5.27
CA THR A 373 5.08 22.11 6.65
C THR A 373 3.94 21.94 7.63
N GLU A 374 2.71 22.21 7.20
CA GLU A 374 1.52 22.09 8.07
C GLU A 374 0.34 21.51 7.31
N GLU A 375 -0.42 20.66 7.99
CA GLU A 375 -1.76 20.22 7.60
C GLU A 375 -2.69 20.51 8.76
N ILE A 376 -3.61 21.47 8.59
CA ILE A 376 -4.53 21.93 9.66
C ILE A 376 -5.92 21.42 9.35
N TYR A 377 -6.44 20.57 10.25
CA TYR A 377 -7.77 19.98 10.15
C TYR A 377 -8.78 20.83 10.92
N TYR A 378 -9.83 21.26 10.23
CA TYR A 378 -10.96 21.99 10.80
C TYR A 378 -12.20 21.10 10.84
N LYS A 379 -12.93 21.16 11.98
CA LYS A 379 -14.25 20.57 12.14
C LYS A 379 -15.19 21.64 12.73
N ASN A 380 -16.31 21.89 12.04
CA ASN A 380 -17.26 22.93 12.43
C ASN A 380 -16.59 24.32 12.64
N ASN A 381 -15.70 24.71 11.73
CA ASN A 381 -14.89 25.93 11.76
C ASN A 381 -13.90 26.06 12.94
N LYS A 382 -13.73 25.02 13.76
CA LYS A 382 -12.74 24.99 14.83
C LYS A 382 -11.57 24.11 14.43
N ARG A 383 -10.36 24.50 14.80
CA ARG A 383 -9.18 23.63 14.63
C ARG A 383 -9.37 22.36 15.45
N ALA A 384 -9.28 21.21 14.82
CA ALA A 384 -9.43 19.91 15.45
C ALA A 384 -8.06 19.23 15.66
N ALA A 385 -7.20 19.28 14.63
CA ALA A 385 -5.88 18.71 14.70
C ALA A 385 -4.92 19.44 13.76
N ILE A 386 -3.61 19.24 13.95
CA ILE A 386 -2.57 19.71 13.06
C ILE A 386 -1.44 18.68 12.98
N VAL A 387 -0.91 18.48 11.77
CA VAL A 387 0.37 17.85 11.53
C VAL A 387 1.36 18.94 11.20
N GLU A 388 2.42 19.05 11.97
CA GLU A 388 3.53 20.00 11.75
C GLU A 388 4.78 19.25 11.33
N ARG A 389 5.54 19.79 10.38
CA ARG A 389 6.84 19.26 9.93
C ARG A 389 7.86 20.38 9.90
N ILE A 390 8.97 20.17 10.60
CA ILE A 390 10.10 21.11 10.65
C ILE A 390 11.24 20.51 9.83
N PHE A 391 11.59 21.19 8.74
CA PHE A 391 12.66 20.76 7.84
C PHE A 391 13.97 21.50 8.16
N THR A 392 15.07 20.76 8.12
CA THR A 392 16.42 21.34 8.02
C THR A 392 17.07 20.88 6.73
N TYR A 393 17.92 21.71 6.16
CA TYR A 393 18.55 21.48 4.86
C TYR A 393 20.08 21.46 5.00
N TYR A 394 20.75 20.80 4.03
CA TYR A 394 22.21 20.79 3.93
C TYR A 394 22.77 22.15 3.49
#